data_6c77b2b2f67823cdc42c06b26f7f5bea
#
_entry.id   6c77b2b2f67823cdc42c06b26f7f5bea
#
_cell.length_a   1.000
_cell.length_b   1.000
_cell.length_c   1.000
_cell.angle_alpha   90.00
_cell.angle_beta   90.00
_cell.angle_gamma   90.00
#
_symmetry.space_group_name_H-M   'P 1'
#
loop_
_entity.id
_entity.type
_entity.pdbx_description
1 polymer ?
#
loop_
_entity_poly.entity_id
_entity_poly.type
_entity_poly.pdbx_seq_one_letter_code
_entity_poly.pdbx_strand_id
1 'polypeptide(L)'
;MHLRSLAAAGFLTGCLAAGLVLPLQATAADPVGQLDLPSFSHLQSKATEVVDITLGTWPLALASKFMEADDAESVEVKKLIAGIKSIAVRSYEFDSDFAYSKDDVDAVRAQLATPVWSHLVQVRKRGKTDQEVDVYVALDADQAKGFAIVASEPRKFTILNIVGSIGLDQIAKLQRHIDLHVDLDDALEEP
;
A
#
# COMPACT_ATOMS: atom_id res chain seq x y z
N MET A 1 1.20 7.48 -93.92
CA MET A 1 2.16 8.62 -93.77
C MET A 1 2.15 9.03 -92.32
N HIS A 2 3.31 8.97 -91.73
CA HIS A 2 3.74 9.50 -90.41
C HIS A 2 3.28 8.81 -89.12
N LEU A 3 4.20 8.01 -88.73
CA LEU A 3 4.72 7.75 -87.40
C LEU A 3 4.63 8.93 -86.44
N ARG A 4 4.28 8.68 -85.21
CA ARG A 4 4.96 9.28 -84.03
C ARG A 4 4.77 8.44 -82.79
N SER A 5 5.87 7.92 -82.34
CA SER A 5 6.18 7.31 -81.07
C SER A 5 5.91 8.29 -79.90
N LEU A 6 5.35 7.81 -78.79
CA LEU A 6 5.35 8.48 -77.50
C LEU A 6 5.69 7.51 -76.42
N ALA A 7 6.80 7.80 -75.75
CA ALA A 7 7.35 7.07 -74.64
C ALA A 7 6.51 7.24 -73.34
N ALA A 8 6.23 6.16 -72.67
CA ALA A 8 5.60 6.13 -71.36
C ALA A 8 6.69 6.25 -70.28
N ALA A 9 6.68 7.34 -69.53
CA ALA A 9 7.50 7.53 -68.33
C ALA A 9 6.75 6.91 -67.14
N GLY A 10 7.32 5.87 -66.55
CA GLY A 10 6.80 5.25 -65.33
C GLY A 10 7.18 6.08 -64.13
N PHE A 11 6.20 6.53 -63.36
CA PHE A 11 6.35 7.09 -62.03
C PHE A 11 6.29 5.99 -60.99
N LEU A 12 7.43 5.63 -60.42
CA LEU A 12 7.53 4.80 -59.24
C LEU A 12 7.23 5.67 -58.01
N THR A 13 6.00 5.56 -57.48
CA THR A 13 5.63 6.15 -56.19
C THR A 13 6.09 5.24 -55.06
N GLY A 14 7.20 5.57 -54.44
CA GLY A 14 7.68 4.90 -53.23
C GLY A 14 6.84 5.34 -52.04
N CYS A 15 6.01 4.42 -51.51
CA CYS A 15 5.38 4.57 -50.20
C CYS A 15 6.42 4.37 -49.09
N LEU A 16 6.88 5.47 -48.50
CA LEU A 16 7.62 5.44 -47.24
C LEU A 16 6.61 5.19 -46.11
N ALA A 17 6.49 3.93 -45.68
CA ALA A 17 5.80 3.61 -44.44
C ALA A 17 6.66 4.03 -43.26
N ALA A 18 6.44 5.24 -42.75
CA ALA A 18 7.00 5.67 -41.47
C ALA A 18 6.32 4.88 -40.35
N GLY A 19 6.97 3.80 -39.91
CA GLY A 19 6.56 3.02 -38.75
C GLY A 19 6.65 3.90 -37.50
N LEU A 20 5.49 4.30 -36.98
CA LEU A 20 5.38 4.99 -35.71
C LEU A 20 5.71 3.98 -34.61
N VAL A 21 6.96 3.93 -34.16
CA VAL A 21 7.37 3.18 -32.97
C VAL A 21 6.90 3.98 -31.76
N LEU A 22 5.72 3.65 -31.26
CA LEU A 22 5.27 4.16 -29.95
C LEU A 22 6.19 3.55 -28.89
N PRO A 23 6.83 4.37 -28.03
CA PRO A 23 7.57 3.82 -26.91
C PRO A 23 6.59 3.11 -25.99
N LEU A 24 6.79 1.80 -25.80
CA LEU A 24 6.10 1.03 -24.78
C LEU A 24 6.59 1.58 -23.44
N GLN A 25 5.78 2.42 -22.80
CA GLN A 25 6.05 2.89 -21.45
C GLN A 25 5.85 1.66 -20.55
N ALA A 26 6.95 1.06 -20.13
CA ALA A 26 6.93 0.06 -19.07
C ALA A 26 6.48 0.80 -17.78
N THR A 27 5.22 0.65 -17.40
CA THR A 27 4.77 0.98 -16.06
C THR A 27 5.57 0.11 -15.11
N ALA A 28 6.40 0.72 -14.27
CA ALA A 28 7.07 -0.01 -13.20
C ALA A 28 5.97 -0.68 -12.37
N ALA A 29 6.07 -2.00 -12.22
CA ALA A 29 5.16 -2.74 -11.34
C ALA A 29 5.32 -2.20 -9.92
N ASP A 30 4.21 -2.04 -9.20
CA ASP A 30 4.24 -1.64 -7.81
C ASP A 30 5.09 -2.62 -6.99
N PRO A 31 5.85 -2.13 -6.02
CA PRO A 31 6.68 -3.01 -5.20
C PRO A 31 5.81 -4.03 -4.45
N VAL A 32 6.32 -5.25 -4.33
CA VAL A 32 5.65 -6.32 -3.57
C VAL A 32 5.28 -5.80 -2.19
N GLY A 33 4.01 -5.99 -1.80
CA GLY A 33 3.50 -5.54 -0.51
C GLY A 33 2.95 -4.12 -0.49
N GLN A 34 2.86 -3.44 -1.62
CA GLN A 34 2.18 -2.16 -1.72
C GLN A 34 0.70 -2.35 -2.01
N LEU A 35 -0.15 -1.61 -1.29
CA LEU A 35 -1.57 -1.49 -1.55
C LEU A 35 -1.84 -0.21 -2.33
N ASP A 36 -2.72 -0.29 -3.31
CA ASP A 36 -3.33 0.88 -3.93
C ASP A 36 -4.52 1.31 -3.07
N LEU A 37 -4.28 2.25 -2.15
CA LEU A 37 -5.30 2.70 -1.22
C LEU A 37 -6.24 3.70 -1.91
N PRO A 38 -7.55 3.40 -2.03
CA PRO A 38 -8.53 4.32 -2.57
C PRO A 38 -8.54 5.65 -1.80
N SER A 39 -8.93 6.72 -2.45
CA SER A 39 -8.98 8.04 -1.80
C SER A 39 -10.06 8.15 -0.72
N PHE A 40 -11.08 7.28 -0.73
CA PHE A 40 -12.22 7.30 0.20
C PHE A 40 -12.79 8.71 0.43
N SER A 41 -12.86 9.53 -0.61
CA SER A 41 -13.32 10.93 -0.50
C SER A 41 -14.72 11.06 0.12
N HIS A 42 -15.59 10.06 -0.08
CA HIS A 42 -16.90 9.97 0.52
C HIS A 42 -16.85 9.72 2.04
N LEU A 43 -15.80 9.09 2.57
CA LEU A 43 -15.56 8.93 4.00
C LEU A 43 -14.99 10.21 4.60
N GLN A 44 -14.05 10.86 3.91
CA GLN A 44 -13.47 12.13 4.37
C GLN A 44 -14.55 13.19 4.64
N SER A 45 -15.60 13.24 3.81
CA SER A 45 -16.69 14.21 3.98
C SER A 45 -17.61 13.92 5.17
N LYS A 46 -17.58 12.71 5.72
CA LYS A 46 -18.44 12.26 6.85
C LYS A 46 -17.65 12.12 8.15
N ALA A 47 -16.32 11.97 8.06
CA ALA A 47 -15.48 11.76 9.21
C ALA A 47 -15.33 13.03 10.03
N THR A 48 -15.28 12.88 11.35
CA THR A 48 -14.93 13.93 12.31
C THR A 48 -13.43 14.09 12.44
N GLU A 49 -12.69 13.01 12.22
CA GLU A 49 -11.23 13.04 12.16
C GLU A 49 -10.73 12.21 10.97
N VAL A 50 -9.77 12.75 10.25
CA VAL A 50 -9.12 12.08 9.13
C VAL A 50 -7.61 12.12 9.32
N VAL A 51 -6.99 10.95 9.34
CA VAL A 51 -5.54 10.80 9.26
C VAL A 51 -5.21 10.22 7.89
N ASP A 52 -4.48 10.98 7.09
CA ASP A 52 -4.03 10.59 5.77
C ASP A 52 -2.52 10.85 5.67
N ILE A 53 -1.73 9.80 5.87
CA ILE A 53 -0.28 9.86 5.87
C ILE A 53 0.25 8.96 4.76
N THR A 54 1.17 9.49 3.96
CA THR A 54 1.96 8.70 3.01
C THR A 54 3.40 9.17 3.07
N LEU A 55 4.28 8.31 3.57
CA LEU A 55 5.71 8.54 3.67
C LEU A 55 6.43 7.60 2.70
N GLY A 56 7.15 8.16 1.76
CA GLY A 56 8.04 7.40 0.88
C GLY A 56 9.48 7.36 1.41
N THR A 57 10.38 6.80 0.63
CA THR A 57 11.79 6.61 1.00
C THR A 57 12.48 7.91 1.44
N TRP A 58 12.21 9.03 0.76
CA TRP A 58 12.89 10.30 1.07
C TRP A 58 12.52 10.90 2.43
N PRO A 59 11.23 11.05 2.81
CA PRO A 59 10.84 11.49 4.15
C PRO A 59 11.36 10.56 5.25
N LEU A 60 11.33 9.25 5.04
CA LEU A 60 11.84 8.26 5.99
C LEU A 60 13.36 8.38 6.19
N ALA A 61 14.11 8.53 5.09
CA ALA A 61 15.56 8.75 5.16
C ALA A 61 15.90 10.08 5.86
N LEU A 62 15.09 11.11 5.66
CA LEU A 62 15.26 12.38 6.35
C LEU A 62 15.00 12.22 7.85
N ALA A 63 13.92 11.58 8.25
CA ALA A 63 13.61 11.30 9.64
C ALA A 63 14.73 10.53 10.33
N SER A 64 15.29 9.49 9.68
CA SER A 64 16.39 8.70 10.22
C SER A 64 17.67 9.50 10.47
N LYS A 65 17.90 10.60 9.72
CA LYS A 65 19.08 11.47 9.90
C LYS A 65 18.98 12.35 11.15
N PHE A 66 17.76 12.73 11.54
CA PHE A 66 17.53 13.55 12.71
C PHE A 66 17.37 12.73 13.99
N MET A 67 17.29 11.40 13.89
CA MET A 67 17.29 10.54 15.06
C MET A 67 18.72 10.43 15.61
N GLU A 68 18.90 10.88 16.83
CA GLU A 68 20.10 10.60 17.60
C GLU A 68 20.11 9.10 17.95
N ALA A 69 21.26 8.45 17.82
CA ALA A 69 21.41 7.03 18.07
C ALA A 69 22.30 6.83 19.31
N ASP A 70 21.86 7.41 20.43
CA ASP A 70 22.65 7.46 21.67
C ASP A 70 22.49 6.21 22.54
N ASP A 71 21.48 5.40 22.24
CA ASP A 71 21.20 4.14 22.92
C ASP A 71 20.90 3.00 21.95
N ALA A 72 20.88 1.76 22.46
CA ALA A 72 20.64 0.55 21.64
C ALA A 72 19.26 0.54 20.99
N GLU A 73 18.24 1.13 21.61
CA GLU A 73 16.88 1.18 21.11
C GLU A 73 16.80 2.12 19.89
N SER A 74 17.36 3.31 19.99
CA SER A 74 17.45 4.29 18.90
C SER A 74 18.20 3.73 17.69
N VAL A 75 19.27 2.94 17.90
CA VAL A 75 19.99 2.24 16.84
C VAL A 75 19.10 1.20 16.14
N GLU A 76 18.32 0.44 16.91
CA GLU A 76 17.39 -0.56 16.32
C GLU A 76 16.27 0.11 15.54
N VAL A 77 15.65 1.16 16.07
CA VAL A 77 14.60 1.93 15.37
C VAL A 77 15.16 2.54 14.07
N LYS A 78 16.36 3.04 14.08
CA LYS A 78 17.03 3.56 12.88
C LYS A 78 17.25 2.49 11.82
N LYS A 79 17.65 1.28 12.22
CA LYS A 79 17.78 0.13 11.31
C LYS A 79 16.43 -0.29 10.73
N LEU A 80 15.38 -0.28 11.56
CA LEU A 80 14.01 -0.56 11.12
C LEU A 80 13.58 0.41 10.03
N ILE A 81 13.70 1.73 10.30
CA ILE A 81 13.35 2.77 9.33
C ILE A 81 14.13 2.63 8.03
N ALA A 82 15.40 2.26 8.09
CA ALA A 82 16.22 2.05 6.90
C ALA A 82 15.73 0.89 6.01
N GLY A 83 15.02 -0.09 6.58
CA GLY A 83 14.40 -1.20 5.84
C GLY A 83 13.07 -0.83 5.18
N ILE A 84 12.43 0.26 5.63
CA ILE A 84 11.13 0.70 5.14
C ILE A 84 11.27 1.53 3.86
N LYS A 85 10.47 1.22 2.85
CA LYS A 85 10.39 1.96 1.59
C LYS A 85 9.23 2.96 1.59
N SER A 86 8.10 2.56 2.17
CA SER A 86 6.95 3.45 2.32
C SER A 86 6.08 3.03 3.50
N ILE A 87 5.38 4.01 4.07
CA ILE A 87 4.32 3.84 5.06
C ILE A 87 3.12 4.62 4.54
N ALA A 88 1.96 3.99 4.50
CA ALA A 88 0.69 4.65 4.24
C ALA A 88 -0.29 4.35 5.37
N VAL A 89 -0.90 5.39 5.92
CA VAL A 89 -1.95 5.30 6.94
C VAL A 89 -3.17 6.05 6.43
N ARG A 90 -4.32 5.41 6.52
CA ARG A 90 -5.63 6.02 6.31
C ARG A 90 -6.49 5.68 7.51
N SER A 91 -6.93 6.67 8.24
CA SER A 91 -7.84 6.49 9.38
C SER A 91 -8.96 7.51 9.31
N TYR A 92 -10.16 7.04 9.52
CA TYR A 92 -11.39 7.83 9.50
C TYR A 92 -12.14 7.55 10.78
N GLU A 93 -12.43 8.59 11.57
CA GLU A 93 -13.23 8.51 12.76
C GLU A 93 -14.57 9.22 12.55
N PHE A 94 -15.65 8.70 13.15
CA PHE A 94 -17.02 9.14 12.90
C PHE A 94 -17.77 9.32 14.21
N ASP A 95 -18.71 10.26 14.23
CA ASP A 95 -19.61 10.46 15.37
C ASP A 95 -20.65 9.35 15.51
N SER A 96 -21.02 8.71 14.40
CA SER A 96 -22.03 7.65 14.35
C SER A 96 -21.43 6.30 14.00
N ASP A 97 -22.02 5.23 14.55
CA ASP A 97 -21.59 3.87 14.30
C ASP A 97 -21.79 3.49 12.82
N PHE A 98 -20.79 2.84 12.24
CA PHE A 98 -20.83 2.32 10.88
C PHE A 98 -21.17 3.36 9.80
N ALA A 99 -20.61 4.56 9.91
CA ALA A 99 -20.75 5.60 8.89
C ALA A 99 -20.01 5.25 7.58
N TYR A 100 -19.11 4.27 7.61
CA TYR A 100 -18.49 3.60 6.45
C TYR A 100 -19.24 2.30 6.13
N SER A 101 -19.08 1.80 4.91
CA SER A 101 -19.77 0.61 4.44
C SER A 101 -18.87 -0.64 4.47
N LYS A 102 -19.52 -1.81 4.44
CA LYS A 102 -18.78 -3.06 4.24
C LYS A 102 -18.00 -3.06 2.93
N ASP A 103 -18.52 -2.43 1.88
CA ASP A 103 -17.86 -2.35 0.57
C ASP A 103 -16.55 -1.58 0.63
N ASP A 104 -16.44 -0.57 1.53
CA ASP A 104 -15.19 0.16 1.75
C ASP A 104 -14.09 -0.76 2.32
N VAL A 105 -14.47 -1.61 3.27
CA VAL A 105 -13.58 -2.59 3.88
C VAL A 105 -13.21 -3.68 2.86
N ASP A 106 -14.21 -4.19 2.15
CA ASP A 106 -14.02 -5.27 1.15
C ASP A 106 -13.15 -4.80 -0.03
N ALA A 107 -13.22 -3.54 -0.42
CA ALA A 107 -12.35 -2.98 -1.47
C ALA A 107 -10.86 -3.06 -1.10
N VAL A 108 -10.52 -2.88 0.17
CA VAL A 108 -9.14 -3.07 0.65
C VAL A 108 -8.81 -4.56 0.76
N ARG A 109 -9.69 -5.36 1.35
CA ARG A 109 -9.48 -6.80 1.52
C ARG A 109 -9.33 -7.54 0.19
N ALA A 110 -9.97 -7.08 -0.87
CA ALA A 110 -9.83 -7.66 -2.20
C ALA A 110 -8.40 -7.61 -2.73
N GLN A 111 -7.63 -6.55 -2.41
CA GLN A 111 -6.22 -6.45 -2.77
C GLN A 111 -5.36 -7.42 -1.95
N LEU A 112 -5.77 -7.74 -0.72
CA LEU A 112 -5.08 -8.63 0.20
C LEU A 112 -5.41 -10.13 -0.05
N ALA A 113 -6.37 -10.41 -0.92
CA ALA A 113 -6.75 -11.78 -1.31
C ALA A 113 -5.83 -12.41 -2.39
N THR A 114 -4.74 -11.74 -2.77
CA THR A 114 -3.78 -12.25 -3.77
C THR A 114 -2.78 -13.22 -3.16
N PRO A 115 -2.12 -14.10 -3.96
CA PRO A 115 -1.15 -15.07 -3.45
C PRO A 115 0.07 -14.46 -2.77
N VAL A 116 0.35 -13.17 -3.01
CA VAL A 116 1.45 -12.43 -2.39
C VAL A 116 1.21 -12.20 -0.91
N TRP A 117 -0.06 -12.07 -0.50
CA TRP A 117 -0.44 -11.77 0.86
C TRP A 117 -0.84 -13.02 1.64
N SER A 118 -0.28 -13.16 2.82
CA SER A 118 -0.67 -14.17 3.80
C SER A 118 -1.35 -13.50 4.98
N HIS A 119 -2.49 -14.02 5.38
CA HIS A 119 -3.21 -13.56 6.57
C HIS A 119 -2.51 -14.12 7.82
N LEU A 120 -2.04 -13.25 8.70
CA LEU A 120 -1.31 -13.64 9.91
C LEU A 120 -2.21 -13.72 11.13
N VAL A 121 -2.99 -12.67 11.37
CA VAL A 121 -3.81 -12.51 12.56
C VAL A 121 -5.18 -12.01 12.18
N GLN A 122 -6.21 -12.55 12.81
CA GLN A 122 -7.56 -12.05 12.76
C GLN A 122 -8.11 -11.97 14.17
N VAL A 123 -8.46 -10.76 14.59
CA VAL A 123 -9.15 -10.52 15.85
C VAL A 123 -10.57 -10.09 15.56
N ARG A 124 -11.55 -10.72 16.18
CA ARG A 124 -12.96 -10.37 16.10
C ARG A 124 -13.55 -10.28 17.49
N LYS A 125 -13.85 -9.09 17.94
CA LYS A 125 -14.60 -8.84 19.18
C LYS A 125 -16.05 -8.55 18.82
N ARG A 126 -16.99 -9.27 19.43
CA ARG A 126 -18.44 -9.05 19.25
C ARG A 126 -19.03 -8.59 20.56
N GLY A 127 -19.93 -7.61 20.51
CA GLY A 127 -20.60 -7.10 21.70
C GLY A 127 -20.82 -5.59 21.65
N LYS A 128 -20.57 -4.89 22.76
CA LYS A 128 -20.72 -3.43 22.80
C LYS A 128 -19.71 -2.68 21.89
N THR A 129 -18.60 -3.31 21.58
CA THR A 129 -17.58 -2.79 20.67
C THR A 129 -17.30 -3.87 19.63
N ASP A 130 -18.12 -3.91 18.56
CA ASP A 130 -17.81 -4.77 17.42
C ASP A 130 -16.51 -4.27 16.78
N GLN A 131 -15.45 -5.08 16.88
CA GLN A 131 -14.14 -4.76 16.33
C GLN A 131 -13.64 -5.93 15.50
N GLU A 132 -13.11 -5.62 14.33
CA GLU A 132 -12.42 -6.58 13.49
C GLU A 132 -11.06 -6.02 13.10
N VAL A 133 -9.99 -6.77 13.35
CA VAL A 133 -8.63 -6.42 12.97
C VAL A 133 -8.02 -7.58 12.23
N ASP A 134 -7.57 -7.31 11.02
CA ASP A 134 -6.87 -8.27 10.17
C ASP A 134 -5.44 -7.79 9.93
N VAL A 135 -4.46 -8.66 10.12
CA VAL A 135 -3.05 -8.41 9.85
C VAL A 135 -2.56 -9.33 8.74
N TYR A 136 -1.93 -8.75 7.75
CA TYR A 136 -1.40 -9.45 6.58
C TYR A 136 0.09 -9.18 6.40
N VAL A 137 0.79 -10.16 5.85
CA VAL A 137 2.18 -10.04 5.40
C VAL A 137 2.27 -10.36 3.92
N ALA A 138 2.97 -9.52 3.18
CA ALA A 138 3.36 -9.81 1.79
C ALA A 138 4.72 -10.50 1.78
N LEU A 139 4.79 -11.65 1.12
CA LEU A 139 6.00 -12.44 1.01
C LEU A 139 6.54 -12.41 -0.44
N ASP A 140 7.86 -12.28 -0.54
CA ASP A 140 8.60 -12.50 -1.79
C ASP A 140 9.70 -13.53 -1.49
N ALA A 141 9.56 -14.72 -2.07
CA ALA A 141 10.21 -15.92 -1.58
C ALA A 141 9.95 -16.09 -0.07
N ASP A 142 10.96 -16.17 0.77
CA ASP A 142 10.80 -16.30 2.23
C ASP A 142 11.03 -14.98 3.00
N GLN A 143 10.94 -13.84 2.30
CA GLN A 143 11.18 -12.54 2.91
C GLN A 143 9.90 -11.70 2.99
N ALA A 144 9.63 -11.16 4.16
CA ALA A 144 8.57 -10.18 4.33
C ALA A 144 8.95 -8.87 3.59
N LYS A 145 8.10 -8.44 2.67
CA LYS A 145 8.26 -7.25 1.84
C LYS A 145 7.21 -6.18 2.12
N GLY A 146 6.18 -6.54 2.86
CA GLY A 146 5.14 -5.59 3.24
C GLY A 146 4.23 -6.15 4.32
N PHE A 147 3.58 -5.23 5.02
CA PHE A 147 2.58 -5.52 6.04
C PHE A 147 1.37 -4.65 5.81
N ALA A 148 0.20 -5.20 6.08
CA ALA A 148 -1.03 -4.45 6.05
C ALA A 148 -1.86 -4.79 7.29
N ILE A 149 -2.47 -3.75 7.87
CA ILE A 149 -3.45 -3.87 8.93
C ILE A 149 -4.74 -3.22 8.44
N VAL A 150 -5.84 -3.93 8.58
CA VAL A 150 -7.18 -3.41 8.32
C VAL A 150 -7.97 -3.55 9.61
N ALA A 151 -8.29 -2.42 10.23
CA ALA A 151 -9.07 -2.37 11.46
C ALA A 151 -10.41 -1.69 11.19
N SER A 152 -11.50 -2.35 11.55
CA SER A 152 -12.86 -1.85 11.44
C SER A 152 -13.56 -1.91 12.80
N GLU A 153 -13.95 -0.73 13.30
CA GLU A 153 -14.64 -0.51 14.56
C GLU A 153 -15.92 0.28 14.29
N PRO A 154 -16.91 0.29 15.17
CA PRO A 154 -18.17 0.98 14.91
C PRO A 154 -18.00 2.42 14.44
N ARG A 155 -17.03 3.16 14.98
CA ARG A 155 -16.78 4.57 14.68
C ARG A 155 -15.44 4.86 14.08
N LYS A 156 -14.67 3.83 13.71
CA LYS A 156 -13.32 4.02 13.18
C LYS A 156 -12.99 2.98 12.12
N PHE A 157 -12.46 3.45 11.03
CA PHE A 157 -11.91 2.60 9.97
C PHE A 157 -10.47 2.98 9.71
N THR A 158 -9.55 2.05 9.93
CA THR A 158 -8.11 2.29 9.81
C THR A 158 -7.47 1.28 8.87
N ILE A 159 -6.60 1.78 8.00
CA ILE A 159 -5.77 0.99 7.11
C ILE A 159 -4.34 1.45 7.30
N LEU A 160 -3.43 0.50 7.57
CA LEU A 160 -1.99 0.71 7.59
C LEU A 160 -1.35 -0.18 6.54
N ASN A 161 -0.48 0.37 5.72
CA ASN A 161 0.37 -0.40 4.82
C ASN A 161 1.82 0.04 4.96
N ILE A 162 2.70 -0.90 5.26
CA ILE A 162 4.13 -0.70 5.33
C ILE A 162 4.78 -1.56 4.26
N VAL A 163 5.62 -0.95 3.43
CA VAL A 163 6.38 -1.64 2.39
C VAL A 163 7.87 -1.57 2.73
N GLY A 164 8.53 -2.70 2.71
CA GLY A 164 9.95 -2.79 3.00
C GLY A 164 10.36 -4.18 3.48
N SER A 165 11.65 -4.39 3.61
CA SER A 165 12.20 -5.62 4.21
C SER A 165 12.26 -5.44 5.72
N ILE A 166 11.23 -5.92 6.42
CA ILE A 166 11.05 -5.74 7.85
C ILE A 166 10.91 -7.13 8.48
N GLY A 167 11.66 -7.40 9.54
CA GLY A 167 11.49 -8.62 10.32
C GLY A 167 10.19 -8.60 11.14
N LEU A 168 9.59 -9.76 11.37
CA LEU A 168 8.38 -9.88 12.20
C LEU A 168 8.60 -9.39 13.64
N ASP A 169 9.79 -9.65 14.19
CA ASP A 169 10.23 -9.16 15.49
C ASP A 169 10.28 -7.61 15.58
N GLN A 170 10.61 -6.98 14.45
CA GLN A 170 10.66 -5.52 14.36
C GLN A 170 9.27 -4.90 14.34
N ILE A 171 8.28 -5.58 13.78
CA ILE A 171 6.89 -5.09 13.77
C ILE A 171 6.27 -5.14 15.16
N ALA A 172 6.52 -6.23 15.90
CA ALA A 172 6.07 -6.33 17.29
C ALA A 172 6.66 -5.21 18.17
N LYS A 173 7.89 -4.76 17.87
CA LYS A 173 8.49 -3.59 18.54
C LYS A 173 7.85 -2.27 18.11
N LEU A 174 7.55 -2.11 16.82
CA LEU A 174 6.91 -0.91 16.29
C LEU A 174 5.52 -0.69 16.88
N GLN A 175 4.76 -1.76 17.10
CA GLN A 175 3.44 -1.70 17.70
C GLN A 175 3.44 -1.03 19.09
N ARG A 176 4.48 -1.25 19.88
CA ARG A 176 4.63 -0.63 21.23
C ARG A 176 4.88 0.87 21.19
N HIS A 177 5.35 1.40 20.05
CA HIS A 177 5.66 2.82 19.88
C HIS A 177 4.58 3.59 19.12
N ILE A 178 3.79 2.87 18.32
CA ILE A 178 2.62 3.42 17.67
C ILE A 178 1.44 2.99 18.52
N ASP A 179 0.80 3.94 19.19
CA ASP A 179 -0.42 3.71 19.98
C ASP A 179 -1.60 3.41 19.04
N LEU A 180 -1.43 2.35 18.27
CA LEU A 180 -2.54 1.66 17.64
C LEU A 180 -3.22 0.94 18.78
N HIS A 181 -4.39 1.37 19.20
CA HIS A 181 -5.24 0.70 20.19
C HIS A 181 -5.70 -0.69 19.69
N VAL A 182 -4.77 -1.44 19.14
CA VAL A 182 -4.92 -2.84 18.76
C VAL A 182 -4.27 -3.63 19.88
N ASP A 183 -5.06 -4.01 20.89
CA ASP A 183 -4.66 -4.96 21.94
C ASP A 183 -4.40 -6.33 21.28
N LEU A 184 -3.20 -6.50 20.72
CA LEU A 184 -2.75 -7.81 20.24
C LEU A 184 -2.28 -8.70 21.39
N ASP A 185 -1.99 -8.13 22.57
CA ASP A 185 -1.57 -8.90 23.74
C ASP A 185 -2.64 -9.89 24.19
N ASP A 186 -3.93 -9.54 24.10
CA ASP A 186 -5.05 -10.44 24.37
C ASP A 186 -5.18 -11.62 23.37
N ALA A 187 -4.62 -11.49 22.18
CA ALA A 187 -4.73 -12.53 21.15
C ALA A 187 -3.63 -13.59 21.23
N LEU A 188 -2.57 -13.34 22.02
CA LEU A 188 -1.41 -14.24 22.14
C LEU A 188 -1.39 -14.99 23.48
N GLU A 189 -2.29 -14.69 24.41
CA GLU A 189 -2.33 -15.29 25.77
C GLU A 189 -3.37 -16.42 25.96
N GLU A 190 -4.13 -16.82 24.95
CA GLU A 190 -4.99 -17.99 25.09
C GLU A 190 -4.29 -19.27 24.60
N PRO A 191 -4.14 -20.29 25.48
CA PRO A 191 -3.55 -21.57 25.15
C PRO A 191 -4.48 -22.51 24.35
#